data_c082337c56b1f0cb9744bb9e76d85e90
#
_entry.id   c082337c56b1f0cb9744bb9e76d85e90
#
_cell.length_a   1.000
_cell.length_b   1.000
_cell.length_c   1.000
_cell.angle_alpha   90.00
_cell.angle_beta   90.00
_cell.angle_gamma   90.00
#
_symmetry.space_group_name_H-M   'P 1'
#
loop_
_entity.id
_entity.type
_entity.pdbx_description
1 polymer ?
#
loop_
_entity_poly.entity_id
_entity_poly.type
_entity_poly.pdbx_seq_one_letter_code
_entity_poly.pdbx_strand_id
1 'polypeptide(L)'
;EFPPEPSITYKSFEILSDSAKLTISFQDGDGDIGLHDADTAAPYDTSSIYHFNLFAQYWEKDDVLGWVHAVDGSGDPIEFRYRTPVITPTGQNKALKGEIEMTFEPYYYNPISSQSDTIKYRVMLVDRALNESNWVESEVVIR
;
A
#
# COMPACT_ATOMS: atom_id res chain seq x y z
N GLU A 1 4.33 -7.10 23.90
CA GLU A 1 4.72 -7.92 22.75
C GLU A 1 3.73 -7.77 21.62
N PHE A 2 4.26 -7.61 20.41
CA PHE A 2 3.40 -7.42 19.23
C PHE A 2 3.04 -8.77 18.62
N PRO A 3 1.86 -8.91 17.99
CA PRO A 3 1.54 -10.13 17.27
C PRO A 3 2.46 -10.31 16.04
N PRO A 4 2.61 -11.53 15.52
CA PRO A 4 3.48 -11.78 14.36
C PRO A 4 2.99 -11.12 13.08
N GLU A 5 1.69 -10.92 12.92
CA GLU A 5 1.13 -10.25 11.76
C GLU A 5 1.46 -8.75 11.82
N PRO A 6 1.82 -8.13 10.69
CA PRO A 6 2.02 -6.68 10.69
C PRO A 6 0.71 -5.94 10.91
N SER A 7 0.81 -4.77 11.53
CA SER A 7 -0.33 -3.88 11.76
C SER A 7 0.01 -2.52 11.18
N ILE A 8 -0.92 -1.91 10.46
CA ILE A 8 -0.70 -0.59 9.87
C ILE A 8 -1.80 0.37 10.27
N THR A 9 -1.45 1.66 10.22
CA THR A 9 -2.36 2.77 10.51
C THR A 9 -2.14 3.85 9.46
N TYR A 10 -3.21 4.43 8.94
CA TYR A 10 -3.11 5.57 8.04
C TYR A 10 -2.59 6.79 8.79
N LYS A 11 -1.66 7.51 8.19
CA LYS A 11 -1.10 8.70 8.81
C LYS A 11 -1.43 9.98 8.04
N SER A 12 -1.09 10.05 6.75
CA SER A 12 -1.27 11.30 6.00
C SER A 12 -1.32 11.07 4.51
N PHE A 13 -1.92 12.04 3.81
CA PHE A 13 -1.98 12.08 2.35
C PHE A 13 -1.62 13.50 1.92
N GLU A 14 -0.48 13.66 1.27
CA GLU A 14 0.02 14.97 0.85
C GLU A 14 -0.05 15.10 -0.67
N ILE A 15 -0.76 16.10 -1.15
CA ILE A 15 -0.91 16.36 -2.59
C ILE A 15 0.20 17.28 -3.06
N LEU A 16 0.90 16.85 -4.12
CA LEU A 16 2.03 17.56 -4.73
C LEU A 16 1.70 17.85 -6.20
N SER A 17 0.71 18.70 -6.45
CA SER A 17 0.17 18.96 -7.78
C SER A 17 -0.63 17.76 -8.29
N ASP A 18 -0.16 17.04 -9.32
CA ASP A 18 -0.86 15.85 -9.85
C ASP A 18 -0.46 14.56 -9.14
N SER A 19 0.66 14.55 -8.46
CA SER A 19 1.12 13.41 -7.66
C SER A 19 0.76 13.60 -6.21
N ALA A 20 0.93 12.54 -5.40
CA ALA A 20 0.67 12.61 -3.98
C ALA A 20 1.50 11.56 -3.23
N LYS A 21 1.69 11.80 -1.94
CA LYS A 21 2.37 10.89 -1.03
C LYS A 21 1.41 10.44 0.05
N LEU A 22 1.30 9.13 0.24
CA LEU A 22 0.53 8.53 1.32
C LEU A 22 1.49 7.90 2.31
N THR A 23 1.33 8.23 3.59
CA THR A 23 2.18 7.69 4.65
C THR A 23 1.35 6.81 5.58
N ILE A 24 1.87 5.64 5.88
CA ILE A 24 1.32 4.74 6.88
C ILE A 24 2.35 4.52 7.99
N SER A 25 1.86 4.23 9.19
CA SER A 25 2.67 3.72 10.29
C SER A 25 2.50 2.22 10.33
N PHE A 26 3.55 1.50 10.71
CA PHE A 26 3.48 0.05 10.84
C PHE A 26 4.15 -0.43 12.10
N GLN A 27 3.76 -1.64 12.53
CA GLN A 27 4.48 -2.40 13.54
C GLN A 27 4.39 -3.89 13.21
N ASP A 28 5.45 -4.62 13.50
CA ASP A 28 5.53 -6.05 13.24
C ASP A 28 6.31 -6.72 14.36
N GLY A 29 5.67 -7.69 15.03
CA GLY A 29 6.26 -8.39 16.16
C GLY A 29 7.46 -9.25 15.78
N ASP A 30 7.50 -9.78 14.56
CA ASP A 30 8.60 -10.59 14.07
C ASP A 30 9.74 -9.76 13.46
N GLY A 31 9.49 -8.49 13.16
CA GLY A 31 10.49 -7.61 12.58
C GLY A 31 10.94 -8.00 11.18
N ASP A 32 10.06 -8.64 10.40
CA ASP A 32 10.38 -9.18 9.07
C ASP A 32 9.70 -8.40 7.93
N ILE A 33 9.67 -7.09 8.04
CA ILE A 33 9.15 -6.21 7.00
C ILE A 33 10.21 -6.03 5.90
N GLY A 34 9.78 -6.18 4.64
CA GLY A 34 10.59 -5.89 3.48
C GLY A 34 11.18 -7.13 2.83
N LEU A 35 11.70 -6.93 1.62
CA LEU A 35 12.30 -7.98 0.82
C LEU A 35 13.70 -7.54 0.37
N HIS A 36 14.65 -8.49 0.32
CA HIS A 36 15.96 -8.26 -0.26
C HIS A 36 15.86 -8.26 -1.79
N ASP A 37 16.77 -7.57 -2.47
CA ASP A 37 16.84 -7.60 -3.92
C ASP A 37 17.01 -9.02 -4.44
N ALA A 38 17.70 -9.87 -3.68
CA ALA A 38 17.93 -11.27 -4.05
C ALA A 38 16.74 -12.19 -3.81
N ASP A 39 15.65 -11.68 -3.20
CA ASP A 39 14.43 -12.48 -2.99
C ASP A 39 13.64 -12.59 -4.30
N THR A 40 14.13 -13.40 -5.21
CA THR A 40 13.54 -13.58 -6.54
C THR A 40 13.10 -15.01 -6.81
N ALA A 41 13.27 -15.91 -5.84
CA ALA A 41 12.73 -17.27 -5.91
C ALA A 41 11.32 -17.29 -5.33
N ALA A 42 10.52 -18.29 -5.73
CA ALA A 42 9.15 -18.41 -5.22
C ALA A 42 9.16 -18.44 -3.69
N PRO A 43 8.20 -17.78 -3.02
CA PRO A 43 7.02 -17.08 -3.57
C PRO A 43 7.27 -15.62 -3.95
N TYR A 44 8.51 -15.13 -3.98
CA TYR A 44 8.84 -13.71 -4.20
C TYR A 44 9.26 -13.41 -5.64
N ASP A 45 9.08 -14.35 -6.54
CA ASP A 45 9.44 -14.20 -7.94
C ASP A 45 8.51 -13.23 -8.68
N THR A 46 8.96 -12.73 -9.83
CA THR A 46 8.23 -11.70 -10.59
C THR A 46 6.85 -12.15 -11.09
N SER A 47 6.62 -13.46 -11.19
CA SER A 47 5.31 -14.00 -11.58
C SER A 47 4.33 -14.10 -10.42
N SER A 48 4.78 -13.88 -9.18
CA SER A 48 3.96 -13.97 -7.98
C SER A 48 3.52 -12.58 -7.53
N ILE A 49 2.30 -12.49 -6.96
CA ILE A 49 1.85 -11.26 -6.31
C ILE A 49 2.77 -10.89 -5.14
N TYR A 50 3.40 -11.86 -4.50
CA TYR A 50 4.29 -11.63 -3.36
C TYR A 50 5.70 -11.17 -3.75
N HIS A 51 5.94 -10.96 -5.03
CA HIS A 51 7.09 -10.16 -5.46
C HIS A 51 7.00 -8.76 -4.85
N PHE A 52 5.78 -8.28 -4.62
CA PHE A 52 5.47 -7.02 -3.97
C PHE A 52 5.02 -7.28 -2.54
N ASN A 53 5.21 -6.31 -1.66
CA ASN A 53 4.84 -6.45 -0.26
C ASN A 53 3.98 -5.29 0.26
N LEU A 54 3.68 -4.32 -0.59
CA LEU A 54 2.85 -3.17 -0.23
C LEU A 54 1.87 -2.91 -1.38
N PHE A 55 0.58 -2.86 -1.05
CA PHE A 55 -0.49 -2.79 -2.03
C PHE A 55 -1.40 -1.61 -1.71
N ALA A 56 -1.69 -0.79 -2.71
CA ALA A 56 -2.59 0.36 -2.57
C ALA A 56 -3.64 0.30 -3.67
N GLN A 57 -4.88 0.04 -3.29
CA GLN A 57 -6.02 0.02 -4.19
C GLN A 57 -6.58 1.42 -4.35
N TYR A 58 -6.87 1.82 -5.59
CA TYR A 58 -7.43 3.12 -5.91
C TYR A 58 -8.95 3.00 -6.06
N TRP A 59 -9.69 3.78 -5.29
CA TRP A 59 -11.15 3.75 -5.25
C TRP A 59 -11.71 5.11 -5.63
N GLU A 60 -12.80 5.10 -6.42
CA GLU A 60 -13.53 6.31 -6.81
C GLU A 60 -14.95 6.24 -6.28
N LYS A 61 -15.52 7.39 -5.96
CA LYS A 61 -16.92 7.45 -5.58
C LYS A 61 -17.77 7.73 -6.81
N ASP A 62 -18.47 6.69 -7.25
CA ASP A 62 -19.38 6.77 -8.38
C ASP A 62 -20.70 7.41 -7.93
N ASP A 63 -21.28 8.27 -8.76
CA ASP A 63 -22.49 9.00 -8.42
C ASP A 63 -23.70 8.08 -8.22
N VAL A 64 -23.68 6.90 -8.81
CA VAL A 64 -24.81 5.95 -8.77
C VAL A 64 -24.50 4.77 -7.85
N LEU A 65 -23.28 4.20 -7.97
CA LEU A 65 -22.92 2.95 -7.29
C LEU A 65 -22.25 3.18 -5.93
N GLY A 66 -21.84 4.42 -5.61
CA GLY A 66 -21.07 4.70 -4.43
C GLY A 66 -19.60 4.39 -4.62
N TRP A 67 -18.93 3.90 -3.59
CA TRP A 67 -17.50 3.59 -3.67
C TRP A 67 -17.26 2.34 -4.50
N VAL A 68 -16.42 2.44 -5.52
CA VAL A 68 -16.03 1.33 -6.40
C VAL A 68 -14.52 1.26 -6.50
N HIS A 69 -13.98 0.04 -6.57
CA HIS A 69 -12.58 -0.16 -6.90
C HIS A 69 -12.45 0.13 -8.40
N ALA A 70 -11.84 1.27 -8.73
CA ALA A 70 -11.79 1.75 -10.10
C ALA A 70 -10.98 0.79 -10.98
N VAL A 71 -11.35 0.75 -12.26
CA VAL A 71 -10.66 -0.09 -13.25
C VAL A 71 -10.00 0.81 -14.30
N ASP A 72 -8.94 0.30 -14.92
CA ASP A 72 -8.23 0.98 -16.00
C ASP A 72 -8.94 0.78 -17.35
N GLY A 73 -8.34 1.26 -18.42
CA GLY A 73 -8.90 1.15 -19.75
C GLY A 73 -9.04 -0.28 -20.27
N SER A 74 -8.36 -1.24 -19.66
CA SER A 74 -8.47 -2.66 -20.00
C SER A 74 -9.45 -3.42 -19.12
N GLY A 75 -10.07 -2.74 -18.15
CA GLY A 75 -11.02 -3.34 -17.22
C GLY A 75 -10.35 -3.96 -16.00
N ASP A 76 -9.05 -3.79 -15.80
CA ASP A 76 -8.32 -4.32 -14.66
C ASP A 76 -8.39 -3.34 -13.48
N PRO A 77 -8.53 -3.85 -12.23
CA PRO A 77 -8.54 -2.99 -11.06
C PRO A 77 -7.25 -2.18 -10.95
N ILE A 78 -7.38 -0.90 -10.66
CA ILE A 78 -6.22 -0.02 -10.48
C ILE A 78 -5.64 -0.27 -9.09
N GLU A 79 -4.41 -0.77 -9.06
CA GLU A 79 -3.70 -1.06 -7.82
C GLU A 79 -2.23 -0.72 -8.01
N PHE A 80 -1.69 0.05 -7.07
CA PHE A 80 -0.27 0.35 -7.01
C PHE A 80 0.40 -0.69 -6.13
N ARG A 81 1.47 -1.29 -6.62
CA ARG A 81 2.22 -2.33 -5.91
C ARG A 81 3.64 -1.88 -5.73
N TYR A 82 4.15 -2.06 -4.54
CA TYR A 82 5.50 -1.63 -4.17
C TYR A 82 6.25 -2.78 -3.53
N ARG A 83 7.56 -2.78 -3.75
CA ARG A 83 8.47 -3.72 -3.12
C ARG A 83 9.37 -2.93 -2.18
N THR A 84 9.03 -2.93 -0.90
CA THR A 84 9.82 -2.19 0.10
C THR A 84 11.06 -2.99 0.48
N PRO A 85 12.20 -2.31 0.71
CA PRO A 85 13.42 -3.00 1.14
C PRO A 85 13.30 -3.52 2.56
N VAL A 86 14.20 -4.44 2.92
CA VAL A 86 14.25 -4.98 4.27
C VAL A 86 14.56 -3.87 5.26
N ILE A 87 13.79 -3.84 6.33
CA ILE A 87 14.02 -2.96 7.47
C ILE A 87 14.40 -3.86 8.64
N THR A 88 15.62 -3.72 9.13
CA THR A 88 16.17 -4.59 10.17
C THR A 88 16.03 -3.92 11.53
N PRO A 89 15.35 -4.57 12.49
CA PRO A 89 15.29 -4.04 13.85
C PRO A 89 16.68 -4.09 14.51
N THR A 90 16.91 -3.18 15.45
CA THR A 90 18.15 -3.14 16.21
C THR A 90 17.89 -3.64 17.63
N GLY A 91 18.94 -4.18 18.26
CA GLY A 91 18.86 -4.66 19.63
C GLY A 91 18.32 -6.10 19.73
N GLN A 92 17.96 -6.50 20.94
CA GLN A 92 17.53 -7.86 21.22
C GLN A 92 16.05 -8.09 20.91
N ASN A 93 15.27 -7.04 20.95
CA ASN A 93 13.86 -7.11 20.63
C ASN A 93 13.68 -7.03 19.11
N LYS A 94 13.09 -8.04 18.51
CA LYS A 94 12.90 -8.08 17.05
C LYS A 94 11.63 -7.35 16.58
N ALA A 95 10.85 -6.80 17.49
CA ALA A 95 9.68 -6.02 17.12
C ALA A 95 10.12 -4.76 16.36
N LEU A 96 9.39 -4.40 15.33
CA LEU A 96 9.73 -3.31 14.42
C LEU A 96 8.57 -2.34 14.32
N LYS A 97 8.88 -1.03 14.43
CA LYS A 97 7.93 0.05 14.20
C LYS A 97 8.55 1.07 13.26
N GLY A 98 7.72 1.72 12.48
CA GLY A 98 8.19 2.79 11.62
C GLY A 98 7.09 3.33 10.73
N GLU A 99 7.52 4.06 9.70
CA GLU A 99 6.62 4.66 8.72
C GLU A 99 7.08 4.28 7.32
N ILE A 100 6.10 4.13 6.43
CA ILE A 100 6.36 3.91 5.01
C ILE A 100 5.61 4.98 4.23
N GLU A 101 6.31 5.62 3.28
CA GLU A 101 5.76 6.63 2.42
C GLU A 101 5.67 6.07 1.00
N MET A 102 4.48 6.19 0.39
CA MET A 102 4.24 5.79 -0.99
C MET A 102 4.00 7.02 -1.84
N THR A 103 4.60 7.05 -3.04
CA THR A 103 4.36 8.14 -3.99
C THR A 103 3.52 7.62 -5.14
N PHE A 104 2.42 8.29 -5.40
CA PHE A 104 1.56 8.02 -6.55
C PHE A 104 1.85 9.05 -7.62
N GLU A 105 2.46 8.60 -8.72
CA GLU A 105 2.85 9.49 -9.81
C GLU A 105 2.72 8.76 -11.16
N PRO A 106 2.51 9.46 -12.25
CA PRO A 106 2.43 10.92 -12.37
C PRO A 106 1.14 11.51 -11.80
N TYR A 107 0.09 10.68 -11.58
CA TYR A 107 -1.20 11.14 -11.07
C TYR A 107 -1.62 10.30 -9.87
N TYR A 108 -2.19 10.94 -8.85
CA TYR A 108 -2.82 10.24 -7.72
C TYR A 108 -4.30 9.94 -7.99
N TYR A 109 -4.80 10.28 -9.16
CA TYR A 109 -6.17 10.05 -9.61
C TYR A 109 -6.15 9.61 -11.07
N ASN A 110 -7.25 9.00 -11.53
CA ASN A 110 -7.36 8.61 -12.93
C ASN A 110 -7.82 9.82 -13.76
N PRO A 111 -6.92 10.44 -14.58
CA PRO A 111 -7.26 11.68 -15.28
C PRO A 111 -8.29 11.48 -16.39
N ILE A 112 -8.53 10.26 -16.84
CA ILE A 112 -9.51 9.97 -17.88
C ILE A 112 -10.87 9.52 -17.33
N SER A 113 -10.99 9.38 -15.99
CA SER A 113 -12.24 8.98 -15.36
C SER A 113 -13.11 10.21 -15.10
N SER A 114 -14.41 10.09 -15.38
CA SER A 114 -15.39 11.13 -15.07
C SER A 114 -15.75 11.16 -13.58
N GLN A 115 -15.34 10.15 -12.81
CA GLN A 115 -15.69 10.00 -11.40
C GLN A 115 -14.49 10.21 -10.47
N SER A 116 -13.41 10.82 -10.97
CA SER A 116 -12.17 10.96 -10.18
C SER A 116 -12.13 12.21 -9.30
N ASP A 117 -13.25 12.90 -9.14
CA ASP A 117 -13.34 14.09 -8.28
C ASP A 117 -13.37 13.73 -6.79
N THR A 118 -13.75 12.52 -6.44
CA THR A 118 -13.78 12.04 -5.05
C THR A 118 -13.18 10.65 -5.02
N ILE A 119 -12.05 10.51 -4.31
CA ILE A 119 -11.27 9.28 -4.32
C ILE A 119 -10.80 8.92 -2.92
N LYS A 120 -10.37 7.67 -2.76
CA LYS A 120 -9.62 7.21 -1.60
C LYS A 120 -8.73 6.05 -1.99
N TYR A 121 -7.78 5.73 -1.12
CA TYR A 121 -6.91 4.56 -1.27
C TYR A 121 -7.14 3.59 -0.12
N ARG A 122 -7.01 2.30 -0.41
CA ARG A 122 -6.97 1.24 0.59
C ARG A 122 -5.63 0.55 0.51
N VAL A 123 -4.97 0.40 1.65
CA VAL A 123 -3.57 -0.04 1.72
C VAL A 123 -3.44 -1.26 2.61
N MET A 124 -2.57 -2.19 2.22
CA MET A 124 -2.25 -3.40 2.96
C MET A 124 -0.77 -3.71 2.79
N LEU A 125 -0.15 -4.21 3.86
CA LEU A 125 1.26 -4.58 3.90
C LEU A 125 1.37 -6.08 4.16
N VAL A 126 2.33 -6.75 3.50
CA VAL A 126 2.61 -8.16 3.69
C VAL A 126 4.04 -8.29 4.20
N ASP A 127 4.24 -9.06 5.28
CA ASP A 127 5.58 -9.30 5.79
C ASP A 127 6.28 -10.43 5.01
N ARG A 128 7.54 -10.70 5.36
CA ARG A 128 8.33 -11.70 4.65
C ARG A 128 7.78 -13.12 4.84
N ALA A 129 7.12 -13.39 5.96
CA ALA A 129 6.48 -14.67 6.23
C ALA A 129 5.11 -14.79 5.55
N LEU A 130 4.72 -13.81 4.74
CA LEU A 130 3.45 -13.72 4.01
C LEU A 130 2.24 -13.52 4.92
N ASN A 131 2.44 -12.96 6.10
CA ASN A 131 1.35 -12.52 6.95
C ASN A 131 0.85 -11.16 6.44
N GLU A 132 -0.47 -11.05 6.23
CA GLU A 132 -1.09 -9.83 5.76
C GLU A 132 -1.48 -8.94 6.93
N SER A 133 -1.25 -7.64 6.77
CA SER A 133 -1.73 -6.65 7.73
C SER A 133 -3.24 -6.45 7.57
N ASN A 134 -3.81 -5.67 8.49
CA ASN A 134 -5.13 -5.09 8.27
C ASN A 134 -5.11 -4.17 7.05
N TRP A 135 -6.27 -3.96 6.43
CA TRP A 135 -6.45 -2.92 5.42
C TRP A 135 -6.77 -1.60 6.12
N VAL A 136 -6.15 -0.51 5.65
CA VAL A 136 -6.48 0.84 6.10
C VAL A 136 -6.92 1.68 4.91
N GLU A 137 -7.74 2.68 5.17
CA GLU A 137 -8.20 3.61 4.15
C GLU A 137 -7.59 4.98 4.39
N SER A 138 -7.22 5.66 3.30
CA SER A 138 -6.83 7.05 3.37
C SER A 138 -8.04 7.90 3.72
N GLU A 139 -7.81 9.18 4.02
CA GLU A 139 -8.91 10.13 4.04
C GLU A 139 -9.56 10.22 2.65
N VAL A 140 -10.81 10.65 2.60
CA VAL A 140 -11.48 10.93 1.34
C VAL A 140 -10.87 12.20 0.75
N VAL A 141 -10.41 12.11 -0.49
CA VAL A 141 -9.78 13.23 -1.19
C VAL A 141 -10.76 13.79 -2.21
N ILE A 142 -11.06 15.06 -2.09
CA ILE A 142 -11.96 15.76 -3.02
C ILE A 142 -11.13 16.74 -3.84
N ARG A 143 -11.20 16.60 -5.16
CA ARG A 143 -10.42 17.40 -6.10
C ARG A 143 -11.20 18.64 -6.53
#